data_67d66db720bced838bd10b985c4ef28a
#
_entry.id   67d66db720bced838bd10b985c4ef28a
#
_cell.length_a   1.000
_cell.length_b   1.000
_cell.length_c   1.000
_cell.angle_alpha   90.00
_cell.angle_beta   90.00
_cell.angle_gamma   90.00
#
_symmetry.space_group_name_H-M   'P 1'
#
loop_
_entity.id
_entity.type
_entity.pdbx_description
1 polymer ?
#
loop_
_entity_poly.entity_id
_entity_poly.type
_entity_poly.pdbx_seq_one_letter_code
_entity_poly.pdbx_strand_id
1 'polypeptide(L)' 'MAKRYTIQAVIHPGDESGYVAECIDLPVVTQGRTLDETVQNLREALQLHLEGEDLAEMGLAPDPPLMVTMELEPVHA' A
#
# COMPACT_ATOMS: atom_id res chain seq x y z
N MET A 1 5.51 -6.85 23.80
CA MET A 1 5.86 -6.58 22.39
C MET A 1 4.69 -6.01 21.65
N ALA A 2 4.87 -4.86 21.06
CA ALA A 2 3.79 -4.20 20.34
C ALA A 2 3.57 -4.84 18.98
N LYS A 3 2.31 -5.05 18.62
CA LYS A 3 1.96 -5.51 17.28
C LYS A 3 1.82 -4.30 16.38
N ARG A 4 2.10 -4.50 15.11
CA ARG A 4 1.87 -3.48 14.11
C ARG A 4 0.40 -3.49 13.75
N TYR A 5 -0.24 -2.35 13.91
CA TYR A 5 -1.67 -2.26 13.66
C TYR A 5 -2.01 -1.74 12.28
N THR A 6 -1.04 -1.13 11.60
CA THR A 6 -1.31 -0.46 10.34
C THR A 6 -0.33 -0.92 9.26
N ILE A 7 -0.87 -1.25 8.10
CA ILE A 7 -0.05 -1.51 6.92
C ILE A 7 0.19 -0.15 6.27
N GLN A 8 1.44 0.15 5.95
CA GLN A 8 1.80 1.43 5.36
C GLN A 8 2.23 1.26 3.91
N ALA A 9 1.74 2.16 3.07
CA ALA A 9 2.09 2.17 1.66
C ALA A 9 2.32 3.60 1.21
N VAL A 10 3.10 3.74 0.15
CA VAL A 10 3.38 5.03 -0.47
C VAL A 10 2.90 4.97 -1.91
N ILE A 11 2.20 6.01 -2.35
CA ILE A 11 1.79 6.15 -3.73
C ILE A 11 2.54 7.34 -4.32
N HIS A 12 3.13 7.12 -5.49
CA HIS A 12 3.86 8.17 -6.20
C HIS A 12 3.51 8.11 -7.68
N PRO A 13 3.73 9.22 -8.41
CA PRO A 13 3.45 9.23 -9.83
C PRO A 13 4.32 8.22 -10.57
N GLY A 14 3.75 7.60 -11.60
CA GLY A 14 4.50 6.71 -12.47
C GLY A 14 5.44 7.49 -13.38
N ASP A 15 6.33 6.78 -14.06
CA ASP A 15 7.33 7.41 -14.90
C ASP A 15 6.72 8.17 -16.08
N GLU A 16 5.71 7.60 -16.70
CA GLU A 16 5.08 8.24 -17.86
C GLU A 16 3.70 8.76 -17.52
N SER A 17 2.92 7.96 -16.83
CA SER A 17 1.56 8.34 -16.44
C SER A 17 1.11 7.42 -15.32
N GLY A 18 -0.03 7.76 -14.73
CA GLY A 18 -0.60 6.94 -13.68
C GLY A 18 0.15 7.02 -12.37
N TYR A 19 -0.04 6.02 -11.54
CA TYR A 19 0.51 5.99 -10.18
C TYR A 19 1.03 4.61 -9.85
N VAL A 20 2.03 4.58 -8.96
CA VAL A 20 2.58 3.34 -8.43
C VAL A 20 2.39 3.35 -6.93
N ALA A 21 1.96 2.22 -6.38
CA ALA A 21 1.80 2.05 -4.93
C ALA A 21 2.75 0.97 -4.45
N GLU A 22 3.49 1.27 -3.40
CA GLU A 22 4.44 0.33 -2.82
C GLU A 22 4.21 0.22 -1.33
N CYS A 23 4.13 -1.01 -0.83
CA CYS A 23 4.08 -1.22 0.61
C CYS A 23 5.46 -1.07 1.22
N ILE A 24 5.51 -0.51 2.42
CA ILE A 24 6.78 -0.35 3.13
C ILE A 24 7.20 -1.66 3.76
N ASP A 25 6.26 -2.37 4.36
CA ASP A 25 6.56 -3.55 5.16
C ASP A 25 6.37 -4.89 4.45
N LEU A 26 5.66 -4.87 3.33
CA LEU A 26 5.32 -6.09 2.61
C LEU A 26 5.79 -5.96 1.16
N PRO A 27 6.17 -7.08 0.53
CA PRO A 27 6.66 -7.04 -0.85
C PRO A 27 5.49 -6.94 -1.86
N VAL A 28 4.71 -5.88 -1.73
CA VAL A 28 3.55 -5.65 -2.59
C VAL A 28 3.73 -4.34 -3.32
N VAL A 29 3.71 -4.40 -4.65
CA VAL A 29 3.80 -3.23 -5.52
C VAL A 29 2.70 -3.36 -6.56
N THR A 30 1.99 -2.27 -6.81
CA THR A 30 0.95 -2.26 -7.82
C THR A 30 0.90 -0.90 -8.49
N GLN A 31 0.04 -0.76 -9.47
CA GLN A 31 -0.08 0.49 -10.23
C GLN A 31 -1.50 0.67 -10.73
N GLY A 32 -1.82 1.86 -11.16
CA GLY A 32 -3.11 2.18 -11.72
C GLY A 32 -3.02 3.45 -12.56
N ARG A 33 -4.03 3.70 -13.37
CA ARG A 33 -4.07 4.88 -14.22
C ARG A 33 -4.57 6.10 -13.46
N THR A 34 -5.42 5.88 -12.48
CA THR A 34 -5.93 6.93 -11.63
C THR A 34 -5.57 6.61 -10.19
N LEU A 35 -5.70 7.60 -9.33
CA LEU A 35 -5.45 7.39 -7.91
C LEU A 35 -6.40 6.36 -7.33
N ASP A 36 -7.69 6.49 -7.64
CA ASP A 36 -8.69 5.55 -7.15
C ASP A 36 -8.41 4.12 -7.60
N GLU A 37 -8.04 3.97 -8.86
CA GLU A 37 -7.71 2.66 -9.40
C GLU A 37 -6.48 2.08 -8.70
N THR A 38 -5.47 2.91 -8.45
CA THR A 38 -4.25 2.47 -7.78
C THR A 38 -4.55 2.01 -6.36
N VAL A 39 -5.38 2.75 -5.64
CA VAL A 39 -5.77 2.36 -4.28
C VAL A 39 -6.55 1.05 -4.30
N GLN A 40 -7.47 0.89 -5.24
CA GLN A 40 -8.23 -0.33 -5.35
C GLN A 40 -7.33 -1.52 -5.67
N ASN A 41 -6.42 -1.34 -6.60
CA ASN A 41 -5.47 -2.39 -6.96
C ASN A 41 -4.57 -2.76 -5.79
N LEU A 42 -4.17 -1.75 -5.00
CA LEU A 42 -3.37 -1.99 -3.81
C LEU A 42 -4.13 -2.84 -2.79
N ARG A 43 -5.40 -2.51 -2.56
CA ARG A 43 -6.23 -3.27 -1.63
C ARG A 43 -6.36 -4.72 -2.07
N GLU A 44 -6.59 -4.93 -3.36
CA GLU A 44 -6.73 -6.29 -3.90
C GLU A 44 -5.43 -7.07 -3.80
N ALA A 45 -4.31 -6.42 -4.12
CA ALA A 45 -3.01 -7.07 -4.03
C ALA A 45 -2.66 -7.46 -2.60
N LEU A 46 -2.97 -6.57 -1.65
CA LEU A 46 -2.74 -6.87 -0.24
C LEU A 46 -3.63 -8.00 0.24
N GLN A 47 -4.90 -7.97 -0.16
CA GLN A 47 -5.84 -9.01 0.22
C GLN A 47 -5.35 -10.39 -0.24
N LEU A 48 -4.87 -10.47 -1.48
CA LEU A 48 -4.32 -11.70 -2.01
C LEU A 48 -3.04 -12.12 -1.30
N HIS A 49 -2.18 -11.16 -1.01
CA HIS A 49 -0.90 -11.45 -0.34
C HIS A 49 -1.13 -11.97 1.08
N LEU A 50 -2.13 -11.44 1.77
CA LEU A 50 -2.40 -11.81 3.15
C LEU A 50 -3.32 -13.01 3.28
N GLU A 51 -3.93 -13.44 2.21
CA GLU A 51 -4.86 -14.56 2.23
C GLU A 51 -4.14 -15.84 2.66
N GLY A 52 -4.67 -16.49 3.67
CA GLY A 52 -4.07 -17.71 4.17
C GLY A 52 -2.86 -17.50 5.06
N GLU A 53 -2.42 -16.27 5.27
CA GLU A 53 -1.26 -15.98 6.10
C GLU A 53 -1.67 -15.79 7.56
N ASP A 54 -0.76 -16.14 8.46
CA ASP A 54 -0.97 -15.89 9.87
C ASP A 54 -0.49 -14.46 10.18
N LEU A 55 -1.45 -13.56 10.32
CA LEU A 55 -1.13 -12.15 10.54
C LEU A 55 -0.35 -11.93 11.84
N ALA A 56 -0.64 -12.72 12.86
CA ALA A 56 0.07 -12.60 14.12
C ALA A 56 1.55 -12.93 13.97
N GLU A 57 1.87 -13.93 13.16
CA GLU A 57 3.27 -14.27 12.89
C GLU A 57 3.98 -13.18 12.11
N MET A 58 3.23 -12.41 11.32
CA MET A 58 3.78 -11.28 10.58
C MET A 58 3.88 -10.02 11.43
N GLY A 59 3.46 -10.10 12.68
CA GLY A 59 3.48 -8.94 13.57
C GLY A 59 2.32 -7.98 13.34
N LEU A 60 1.26 -8.45 12.67
CA LEU A 60 0.11 -7.63 12.37
C LEU A 60 -1.07 -7.98 13.25
N ALA A 61 -1.89 -7.00 13.56
CA ALA A 61 -3.15 -7.23 14.24
C ALA A 61 -4.17 -7.78 13.23
N PRO A 62 -5.25 -8.44 13.70
CA PRO A 62 -6.33 -8.83 12.79
C PRO A 62 -6.92 -7.61 12.10
N ASP A 63 -7.27 -7.76 10.83
CA ASP A 63 -7.86 -6.67 10.03
C ASP A 63 -7.11 -5.35 10.15
N PRO A 64 -5.82 -5.33 9.81
CA PRO A 64 -5.03 -4.12 9.96
C PRO A 64 -5.49 -3.03 8.99
N PRO A 65 -5.66 -1.80 9.46
CA PRO A 65 -5.99 -0.71 8.54
C PRO A 65 -4.84 -0.40 7.62
N LEU A 66 -5.16 0.16 6.47
CA LEU A 66 -4.18 0.54 5.47
C LEU A 66 -4.01 2.06 5.51
N MET A 67 -2.78 2.49 5.75
CA MET A 67 -2.43 3.90 5.71
C MET A 67 -1.63 4.18 4.45
N VAL A 68 -2.07 5.14 3.67
CA VAL A 68 -1.44 5.46 2.40
C VAL A 68 -0.92 6.89 2.45
N THR A 69 0.36 7.05 2.12
CA THR A 69 0.99 8.36 1.99
C THR A 69 1.19 8.62 0.50
N MET A 70 0.85 9.83 0.06
CA MET A 70 0.99 10.20 -1.34
C MET A 70 2.13 11.16 -1.53
N GLU A 71 2.93 10.89 -2.54
CA GLU A 71 3.92 11.83 -3.02
C GLU A 71 3.36 12.54 -4.25
N LEU A 72 3.31 13.83 -4.20
CA LEU A 72 2.82 14.64 -5.30
C LEU A 72 3.97 15.28 -6.04
N GLU A 73 3.66 15.90 -7.17
CA GLU A 73 4.65 16.61 -7.93
C GLU A 73 5.24 17.76 -7.11
N PRO A 74 6.49 18.15 -7.38
CA PRO A 74 7.10 19.25 -6.64
C PRO A 74 6.30 20.54 -6.76
N VAL A 75 6.25 21.27 -5.66
CA VAL A 75 5.61 22.58 -5.64
C VAL A 75 6.64 23.62 -6.07
N HIS A 76 6.26 24.43 -7.04
CA HIS A 76 7.13 25.50 -7.51
C HIS A 76 6.69 26.83 -6.90
N ALA A 77 7.66 27.54 -6.39
CA ALA A 77 7.41 28.84 -5.79
C ALA A 77 7.28 29.92 -6.86
#